data_9711ece0680929318d1d5d5996e5af22
#
_entry.id   9711ece0680929318d1d5d5996e5af22
#
_cell.length_a   1.000
_cell.length_b   1.000
_cell.length_c   1.000
_cell.angle_alpha   90.00
_cell.angle_beta   90.00
_cell.angle_gamma   90.00
#
_symmetry.space_group_name_H-M   'P 1'
#
loop_
_entity.id
_entity.type
_entity.pdbx_description
1 polymer ?
#
loop_
_entity_poly.entity_id
_entity_poly.type
_entity_poly.pdbx_seq_one_letter_code
_entity_poly.pdbx_strand_id
1 'polypeptide(L)'
;MMRCFSLIPGHLVRGRKMILEEPELVAEVGSNHQTLQALTSASRQCLEQIKASPDTQQPGPTAYAYALYQRTHSINVAVLVLLNRVLYAIDVTSGRNLSQEAGQLSSELLSLTLEAERYAPLGNSYATLCLCAAWIGSSEHDQRMLVESLLLDFYNRNQTAMLVDVLRVKVRELEHLRTARSASFSATSSWLEPRDLEQIP
;
A
#
# COMPACT_ATOMS: atom_id res chain seq x y z
N MET A 1 -1.88 -8.10 -12.69
CA MET A 1 -0.98 -7.22 -11.93
C MET A 1 -0.85 -5.83 -12.55
N MET A 2 -0.32 -5.66 -13.78
CA MET A 2 -0.21 -4.34 -14.43
C MET A 2 -1.52 -3.53 -14.47
N ARG A 3 -2.66 -4.21 -14.61
CA ARG A 3 -3.98 -3.57 -14.64
C ARG A 3 -4.33 -2.85 -13.33
N CYS A 4 -4.05 -3.44 -12.16
CA CYS A 4 -4.29 -2.80 -10.86
C CYS A 4 -3.38 -1.58 -10.66
N PHE A 5 -2.11 -1.69 -11.07
CA PHE A 5 -1.15 -0.60 -10.95
C PHE A 5 -1.55 0.62 -11.78
N SER A 6 -2.03 0.41 -13.01
CA SER A 6 -2.49 1.49 -13.90
C SER A 6 -3.79 2.16 -13.44
N LEU A 7 -4.59 1.48 -12.60
CA LEU A 7 -5.86 2.02 -12.10
C LEU A 7 -5.69 2.94 -10.87
N ILE A 8 -4.61 2.79 -10.09
CA ILE A 8 -4.41 3.59 -8.86
C ILE A 8 -4.52 5.10 -9.08
N PRO A 9 -3.84 5.72 -10.09
CA PRO A 9 -4.01 7.14 -10.36
C PRO A 9 -5.45 7.50 -10.72
N GLY A 10 -6.14 6.64 -11.48
CA GLY A 10 -7.54 6.82 -11.83
C GLY A 10 -8.46 6.81 -10.61
N HIS A 11 -8.24 5.89 -9.66
CA HIS A 11 -9.01 5.83 -8.41
C HIS A 11 -8.79 7.08 -7.54
N LEU A 12 -7.57 7.61 -7.46
CA LEU A 12 -7.28 8.84 -6.73
C LEU A 12 -7.97 10.06 -7.36
N VAL A 13 -7.94 10.18 -8.71
CA VAL A 13 -8.60 11.28 -9.42
C VAL A 13 -10.12 11.20 -9.28
N ARG A 14 -10.70 9.99 -9.40
CA ARG A 14 -12.14 9.76 -9.19
C ARG A 14 -12.53 10.06 -7.75
N GLY A 15 -11.77 9.60 -6.76
CA GLY A 15 -12.01 9.87 -5.35
C GLY A 15 -12.02 11.37 -5.01
N ARG A 16 -11.22 12.20 -5.70
CA ARG A 16 -11.22 13.66 -5.54
C ARG A 16 -12.44 14.34 -6.18
N LYS A 17 -12.86 13.87 -7.35
CA LYS A 17 -13.98 14.46 -8.09
C LYS A 17 -15.35 14.12 -7.52
N MET A 18 -15.46 12.97 -6.86
CA MET A 18 -16.72 12.35 -6.47
C MET A 18 -16.80 12.13 -4.95
N ILE A 19 -16.65 13.22 -4.20
CA ILE A 19 -16.65 13.21 -2.73
C ILE A 19 -17.95 12.61 -2.16
N LEU A 20 -19.02 12.46 -2.92
CA LEU A 20 -20.35 12.19 -2.38
C LEU A 20 -21.07 10.92 -2.85
N GLU A 21 -20.76 10.27 -3.99
CA GLU A 21 -21.78 9.35 -4.57
C GLU A 21 -21.30 8.05 -5.22
N GLU A 22 -20.08 7.53 -5.03
CA GLU A 22 -19.74 6.24 -5.64
C GLU A 22 -19.47 5.11 -4.65
N PRO A 23 -20.52 4.42 -4.13
CA PRO A 23 -20.34 3.11 -3.48
C PRO A 23 -19.66 2.09 -4.43
N GLU A 24 -19.86 2.24 -5.74
CA GLU A 24 -19.20 1.46 -6.78
C GLU A 24 -17.68 1.61 -6.76
N LEU A 25 -17.14 2.80 -6.47
CA LEU A 25 -15.69 3.01 -6.37
C LEU A 25 -15.11 2.25 -5.18
N VAL A 26 -15.75 2.27 -4.02
CA VAL A 26 -15.31 1.52 -2.84
C VAL A 26 -15.34 0.01 -3.13
N ALA A 27 -16.42 -0.47 -3.77
CA ALA A 27 -16.56 -1.88 -4.16
C ALA A 27 -15.50 -2.29 -5.19
N GLU A 28 -15.24 -1.47 -6.21
CA GLU A 28 -14.22 -1.73 -7.24
C GLU A 28 -12.82 -1.80 -6.62
N VAL A 29 -12.45 -0.80 -5.81
CA VAL A 29 -11.14 -0.75 -5.14
C VAL A 29 -11.01 -1.89 -4.14
N GLY A 30 -12.08 -2.20 -3.39
CA GLY A 30 -12.14 -3.31 -2.45
C GLY A 30 -11.95 -4.67 -3.14
N SER A 31 -12.61 -4.90 -4.27
CA SER A 31 -12.44 -6.11 -5.07
C SER A 31 -11.01 -6.26 -5.60
N ASN A 32 -10.42 -5.17 -6.11
CA ASN A 32 -9.02 -5.16 -6.56
C ASN A 32 -8.06 -5.44 -5.40
N HIS A 33 -8.32 -4.87 -4.22
CA HIS A 33 -7.53 -5.12 -3.00
C HIS A 33 -7.57 -6.60 -2.61
N GLN A 34 -8.76 -7.21 -2.53
CA GLN A 34 -8.90 -8.63 -2.20
C GLN A 34 -8.20 -9.54 -3.22
N THR A 35 -8.34 -9.25 -4.51
CA THR A 35 -7.67 -9.99 -5.58
C THR A 35 -6.15 -9.93 -5.43
N LEU A 36 -5.61 -8.74 -5.18
CA LEU A 36 -4.17 -8.55 -5.01
C LEU A 36 -3.67 -9.18 -3.70
N GLN A 37 -4.46 -9.15 -2.63
CA GLN A 37 -4.16 -9.82 -1.37
C GLN A 37 -4.03 -11.34 -1.55
N ALA A 38 -4.94 -11.96 -2.32
CA ALA A 38 -4.85 -13.38 -2.66
C ALA A 38 -3.60 -13.70 -3.48
N LEU A 39 -3.28 -12.89 -4.50
CA LEU A 39 -2.06 -13.04 -5.31
C LEU A 39 -0.79 -12.86 -4.48
N THR A 40 -0.78 -11.90 -3.55
CA THR A 40 0.35 -11.67 -2.65
C THR A 40 0.56 -12.84 -1.70
N SER A 41 -0.53 -13.40 -1.16
CA SER A 41 -0.46 -14.60 -0.30
C SER A 41 0.08 -15.82 -1.05
N ALA A 42 -0.39 -16.06 -2.27
CA ALA A 42 0.12 -17.15 -3.11
C ALA A 42 1.61 -16.97 -3.46
N SER A 43 2.01 -15.75 -3.83
CA SER A 43 3.43 -15.47 -4.15
C SER A 43 4.35 -15.60 -2.94
N ARG A 44 3.86 -15.26 -1.73
CA ARG A 44 4.59 -15.47 -0.48
C ARG A 44 4.84 -16.95 -0.22
N GLN A 45 3.82 -17.79 -0.37
CA GLN A 45 3.96 -19.24 -0.21
C GLN A 45 4.98 -19.83 -1.20
N CYS A 46 4.93 -19.41 -2.46
CA CYS A 46 5.93 -19.83 -3.46
C CYS A 46 7.35 -19.40 -3.06
N LEU A 47 7.50 -18.15 -2.58
CA LEU A 47 8.80 -17.64 -2.16
C LEU A 47 9.38 -18.43 -0.97
N GLU A 48 8.56 -18.74 0.02
CA GLU A 48 8.96 -19.56 1.18
C GLU A 48 9.36 -20.96 0.77
N GLN A 49 8.63 -21.60 -0.15
CA GLN A 49 8.96 -22.92 -0.68
C GLN A 49 10.32 -22.93 -1.39
N ILE A 50 10.61 -21.91 -2.22
CA ILE A 50 11.89 -21.78 -2.91
C ILE A 50 13.00 -21.52 -1.89
N LYS A 51 12.77 -20.66 -0.89
CA LYS A 51 13.73 -20.31 0.16
C LYS A 51 14.11 -21.51 1.03
N ALA A 52 13.19 -22.45 1.23
CA ALA A 52 13.43 -23.67 1.97
C ALA A 52 14.37 -24.66 1.26
N SER A 53 14.66 -24.47 -0.04
CA SER A 53 15.60 -25.30 -0.80
C SER A 53 17.04 -24.96 -0.40
N PRO A 54 17.88 -25.97 -0.07
CA PRO A 54 19.28 -25.77 0.32
C PRO A 54 20.13 -25.10 -0.78
N ASP A 55 19.73 -25.27 -2.04
CA ASP A 55 20.46 -24.72 -3.19
C ASP A 55 20.28 -23.21 -3.35
N THR A 56 19.34 -22.57 -2.62
CA THR A 56 19.05 -21.13 -2.71
C THR A 56 20.21 -20.28 -2.18
N GLN A 57 21.01 -20.84 -1.26
CA GLN A 57 22.13 -20.12 -0.65
C GLN A 57 23.40 -20.12 -1.50
N GLN A 58 23.45 -20.94 -2.55
CA GLN A 58 24.61 -21.02 -3.46
C GLN A 58 24.32 -20.25 -4.77
N PRO A 59 25.31 -19.57 -5.35
CA PRO A 59 25.16 -18.96 -6.66
C PRO A 59 24.78 -20.00 -7.71
N GLY A 60 23.61 -19.85 -8.33
CA GLY A 60 23.13 -20.83 -9.29
C GLY A 60 21.71 -20.52 -9.80
N PRO A 61 21.14 -21.40 -10.62
CA PRO A 61 19.80 -21.21 -11.19
C PRO A 61 18.71 -21.00 -10.14
N THR A 62 18.81 -21.68 -9.00
CA THR A 62 17.83 -21.58 -7.91
C THR A 62 17.91 -20.23 -7.20
N ALA A 63 19.11 -19.69 -6.96
CA ALA A 63 19.29 -18.36 -6.39
C ALA A 63 18.77 -17.27 -7.34
N TYR A 64 18.99 -17.43 -8.65
CA TYR A 64 18.43 -16.52 -9.65
C TYR A 64 16.90 -16.57 -9.70
N ALA A 65 16.32 -17.76 -9.69
CA ALA A 65 14.89 -17.95 -9.63
C ALA A 65 14.30 -17.32 -8.36
N TYR A 66 14.94 -17.53 -7.20
CA TYR A 66 14.56 -16.89 -5.94
C TYR A 66 14.53 -15.36 -6.06
N ALA A 67 15.59 -14.74 -6.57
CA ALA A 67 15.67 -13.29 -6.75
C ALA A 67 14.55 -12.75 -7.66
N LEU A 68 14.20 -13.49 -8.71
CA LEU A 68 13.12 -13.12 -9.64
C LEU A 68 11.74 -13.22 -8.96
N TYR A 69 11.48 -14.29 -8.18
CA TYR A 69 10.25 -14.44 -7.41
C TYR A 69 10.15 -13.40 -6.30
N GLN A 70 11.24 -13.12 -5.58
CA GLN A 70 11.31 -12.09 -4.55
C GLN A 70 10.98 -10.71 -5.14
N ARG A 71 11.55 -10.37 -6.29
CA ARG A 71 11.22 -9.13 -7.01
C ARG A 71 9.72 -9.03 -7.31
N THR A 72 9.15 -10.10 -7.88
CA THR A 72 7.73 -10.12 -8.23
C THR A 72 6.84 -9.98 -7.00
N HIS A 73 7.17 -10.69 -5.93
CA HIS A 73 6.46 -10.62 -4.67
C HIS A 73 6.55 -9.22 -4.06
N SER A 74 7.73 -8.62 -4.00
CA SER A 74 7.93 -7.26 -3.48
C SER A 74 7.12 -6.21 -4.24
N ILE A 75 7.05 -6.31 -5.57
CA ILE A 75 6.20 -5.42 -6.39
C ILE A 75 4.71 -5.63 -6.05
N ASN A 76 4.26 -6.88 -5.85
CA ASN A 76 2.88 -7.16 -5.47
C ASN A 76 2.54 -6.54 -4.12
N VAL A 77 3.41 -6.71 -3.11
CA VAL A 77 3.23 -6.12 -1.79
C VAL A 77 3.22 -4.59 -1.88
N ALA A 78 4.12 -3.97 -2.66
CA ALA A 78 4.15 -2.52 -2.84
C ALA A 78 2.83 -1.98 -3.43
N VAL A 79 2.29 -2.66 -4.47
CA VAL A 79 1.00 -2.28 -5.07
C VAL A 79 -0.14 -2.48 -4.07
N LEU A 80 -0.10 -3.55 -3.28
CA LEU A 80 -1.11 -3.83 -2.25
C LEU A 80 -1.11 -2.74 -1.16
N VAL A 81 0.06 -2.28 -0.70
CA VAL A 81 0.17 -1.14 0.23
C VAL A 81 -0.47 0.11 -0.34
N LEU A 82 -0.15 0.47 -1.59
CA LEU A 82 -0.72 1.66 -2.22
C LEU A 82 -2.24 1.56 -2.37
N LEU A 83 -2.75 0.40 -2.78
CA LEU A 83 -4.18 0.16 -2.93
C LEU A 83 -4.90 0.17 -1.58
N ASN A 84 -4.28 -0.42 -0.54
CA ASN A 84 -4.77 -0.37 0.84
C ASN A 84 -4.90 1.09 1.33
N ARG A 85 -3.92 1.95 1.06
CA ARG A 85 -3.98 3.37 1.45
C ARG A 85 -5.06 4.15 0.70
N VAL A 86 -5.30 3.82 -0.58
CA VAL A 86 -6.43 4.39 -1.33
C VAL A 86 -7.75 3.93 -0.72
N LEU A 87 -7.91 2.62 -0.45
CA LEU A 87 -9.11 2.07 0.17
C LEU A 87 -9.35 2.69 1.56
N TYR A 88 -8.29 2.82 2.38
CA TYR A 88 -8.36 3.52 3.66
C TYR A 88 -8.89 4.96 3.54
N ALA A 89 -8.52 5.67 2.47
CA ALA A 89 -8.97 7.04 2.27
C ALA A 89 -10.44 7.15 1.83
N ILE A 90 -10.96 6.15 1.11
CA ILE A 90 -12.34 6.17 0.57
C ILE A 90 -13.34 5.34 1.38
N ASP A 91 -12.90 4.31 2.10
CA ASP A 91 -13.75 3.51 3.00
C ASP A 91 -13.55 3.94 4.44
N VAL A 92 -14.54 4.67 4.98
CA VAL A 92 -14.51 5.17 6.35
C VAL A 92 -14.75 4.05 7.37
N THR A 93 -15.44 2.98 6.97
CA THR A 93 -15.90 1.92 7.87
C THR A 93 -14.80 0.93 8.27
N SER A 94 -13.88 0.60 7.35
CA SER A 94 -12.83 -0.41 7.54
C SER A 94 -11.48 0.17 8.01
N GLY A 95 -11.44 1.44 8.41
CA GLY A 95 -10.20 2.19 8.56
C GLY A 95 -9.16 1.62 9.54
N ARG A 96 -9.59 1.02 10.67
CA ARG A 96 -8.65 0.48 11.67
C ARG A 96 -7.89 -0.74 11.15
N ASN A 97 -8.58 -1.67 10.52
CA ASN A 97 -7.99 -2.89 9.97
C ASN A 97 -7.05 -2.57 8.81
N LEU A 98 -7.44 -1.65 7.92
CA LEU A 98 -6.62 -1.22 6.78
C LEU A 98 -5.34 -0.51 7.23
N SER A 99 -5.39 0.30 8.30
CA SER A 99 -4.19 0.94 8.84
C SER A 99 -3.19 -0.06 9.42
N GLN A 100 -3.68 -1.06 10.16
CA GLN A 100 -2.84 -2.12 10.71
C GLN A 100 -2.22 -2.99 9.60
N GLU A 101 -3.00 -3.36 8.61
CA GLU A 101 -2.54 -4.12 7.44
C GLU A 101 -1.45 -3.35 6.68
N ALA A 102 -1.64 -2.04 6.43
CA ALA A 102 -0.63 -1.22 5.78
C ALA A 102 0.71 -1.22 6.53
N GLY A 103 0.68 -1.13 7.87
CA GLY A 103 1.89 -1.20 8.69
C GLY A 103 2.61 -2.55 8.57
N GLN A 104 1.87 -3.66 8.59
CA GLN A 104 2.43 -5.01 8.43
C GLN A 104 3.06 -5.20 7.04
N LEU A 105 2.36 -4.81 5.99
CA LEU A 105 2.86 -4.86 4.61
C LEU A 105 4.09 -3.97 4.41
N SER A 106 4.15 -2.81 5.06
CA SER A 106 5.30 -1.91 5.00
C SER A 106 6.54 -2.53 5.68
N SER A 107 6.37 -3.21 6.81
CA SER A 107 7.43 -3.94 7.49
C SER A 107 7.95 -5.11 6.63
N GLU A 108 7.04 -5.84 5.98
CA GLU A 108 7.39 -6.90 5.03
C GLU A 108 8.21 -6.35 3.85
N LEU A 109 7.78 -5.22 3.25
CA LEU A 109 8.52 -4.58 2.16
C LEU A 109 9.93 -4.19 2.55
N LEU A 110 10.12 -3.63 3.74
CA LEU A 110 11.45 -3.28 4.25
C LEU A 110 12.33 -4.52 4.36
N SER A 111 11.83 -5.59 4.96
CA SER A 111 12.55 -6.86 5.07
C SER A 111 12.96 -7.43 3.71
N LEU A 112 12.02 -7.45 2.75
CA LEU A 112 12.27 -7.92 1.38
C LEU A 112 13.28 -7.05 0.65
N THR A 113 13.24 -5.73 0.84
CA THR A 113 14.16 -4.78 0.19
C THR A 113 15.58 -4.96 0.73
N LEU A 114 15.76 -5.10 2.03
CA LEU A 114 17.06 -5.37 2.65
C LEU A 114 17.62 -6.74 2.24
N GLU A 115 16.77 -7.76 2.12
CA GLU A 115 17.20 -9.07 1.64
C GLU A 115 17.62 -9.03 0.16
N ALA A 116 16.95 -8.20 -0.66
CA ALA A 116 17.23 -8.07 -2.09
C ALA A 116 18.62 -7.52 -2.41
N GLU A 117 19.24 -6.75 -1.49
CA GLU A 117 20.61 -6.24 -1.66
C GLU A 117 21.64 -7.37 -1.87
N ARG A 118 21.40 -8.56 -1.29
CA ARG A 118 22.24 -9.72 -1.46
C ARG A 118 22.31 -10.24 -2.90
N TYR A 119 21.34 -9.86 -3.72
CA TYR A 119 21.18 -10.28 -5.11
C TYR A 119 21.42 -9.13 -6.12
N ALA A 120 22.15 -8.09 -5.68
CA ALA A 120 22.53 -6.99 -6.60
C ALA A 120 23.25 -7.51 -7.85
N PRO A 121 23.04 -6.91 -9.04
CA PRO A 121 22.29 -5.69 -9.34
C PRO A 121 20.79 -5.91 -9.60
N LEU A 122 20.29 -7.16 -9.62
CA LEU A 122 18.90 -7.47 -9.96
C LEU A 122 17.88 -6.89 -8.96
N GLY A 123 18.29 -6.68 -7.70
CA GLY A 123 17.44 -6.15 -6.64
C GLY A 123 17.18 -4.65 -6.68
N ASN A 124 18.01 -3.86 -7.34
CA ASN A 124 18.01 -2.40 -7.17
C ASN A 124 16.93 -1.67 -7.97
N SER A 125 16.52 -2.19 -9.13
CA SER A 125 15.62 -1.46 -10.05
C SER A 125 14.19 -1.24 -9.51
N TYR A 126 13.73 -2.05 -8.56
CA TYR A 126 12.40 -1.94 -7.96
C TYR A 126 12.43 -1.47 -6.49
N ALA A 127 13.60 -1.42 -5.86
CA ALA A 127 13.77 -1.07 -4.45
C ALA A 127 13.16 0.30 -4.12
N THR A 128 13.37 1.30 -4.98
CA THR A 128 12.78 2.63 -4.80
C THR A 128 11.25 2.59 -4.73
N LEU A 129 10.59 1.82 -5.60
CA LEU A 129 9.14 1.66 -5.57
C LEU A 129 8.70 1.03 -4.23
N CYS A 130 9.40 -0.02 -3.79
CA CYS A 130 9.12 -0.69 -2.53
C CYS A 130 9.32 0.23 -1.33
N LEU A 131 10.41 1.00 -1.29
CA LEU A 131 10.69 1.97 -0.25
C LEU A 131 9.65 3.10 -0.22
N CYS A 132 9.26 3.65 -1.37
CA CYS A 132 8.20 4.66 -1.44
C CYS A 132 6.85 4.10 -0.94
N ALA A 133 6.49 2.88 -1.32
CA ALA A 133 5.26 2.25 -0.84
C ALA A 133 5.32 1.99 0.67
N ALA A 134 6.45 1.48 1.20
CA ALA A 134 6.65 1.27 2.62
C ALA A 134 6.55 2.59 3.40
N TRP A 135 7.09 3.68 2.88
CA TRP A 135 7.00 5.01 3.50
C TRP A 135 5.54 5.51 3.57
N ILE A 136 4.76 5.34 2.48
CA ILE A 136 3.34 5.73 2.42
C ILE A 136 2.50 4.86 3.36
N GLY A 137 2.79 3.57 3.45
CA GLY A 137 2.05 2.61 4.28
C GLY A 137 2.35 2.73 5.76
N SER A 138 3.54 3.21 6.13
CA SER A 138 3.96 3.34 7.53
C SER A 138 3.28 4.52 8.21
N SER A 139 2.76 4.29 9.42
CA SER A 139 2.32 5.34 10.35
C SER A 139 3.40 5.70 11.39
N GLU A 140 4.43 4.86 11.54
CA GLU A 140 5.47 5.02 12.55
C GLU A 140 6.60 5.91 12.05
N HIS A 141 7.00 6.87 12.90
CA HIS A 141 8.06 7.82 12.57
C HIS A 141 9.39 7.12 12.33
N ASP A 142 9.77 6.19 13.20
CA ASP A 142 11.05 5.48 13.14
C ASP A 142 11.17 4.64 11.86
N GLN A 143 10.08 4.01 11.45
CA GLN A 143 10.04 3.25 10.20
C GLN A 143 10.20 4.17 8.99
N ARG A 144 9.57 5.34 8.98
CA ARG A 144 9.77 6.35 7.92
C ARG A 144 11.21 6.85 7.87
N MET A 145 11.81 7.14 9.02
CA MET A 145 13.22 7.55 9.10
C MET A 145 14.17 6.48 8.54
N LEU A 146 13.90 5.21 8.85
CA LEU A 146 14.66 4.08 8.27
C LEU A 146 14.53 4.06 6.75
N VAL A 147 13.32 4.18 6.20
CA VAL A 147 13.11 4.24 4.75
C VAL A 147 13.85 5.42 4.12
N GLU A 148 13.80 6.61 4.75
CA GLU A 148 14.51 7.80 4.27
C GLU A 148 16.03 7.57 4.25
N SER A 149 16.59 6.89 5.25
CA SER A 149 18.01 6.52 5.26
C SER A 149 18.37 5.55 4.13
N LEU A 150 17.54 4.54 3.87
CA LEU A 150 17.75 3.60 2.78
C LEU A 150 17.63 4.26 1.40
N LEU A 151 16.74 5.24 1.25
CA LEU A 151 16.66 6.01 0.00
C LEU A 151 17.91 6.82 -0.29
N LEU A 152 18.68 7.22 0.74
CA LEU A 152 19.96 7.92 0.56
C LEU A 152 21.03 7.04 -0.10
N ASP A 153 20.91 5.72 -0.01
CA ASP A 153 21.82 4.78 -0.67
C ASP A 153 21.62 4.74 -2.20
N PHE A 154 20.39 5.11 -2.66
CA PHE A 154 20.03 5.15 -4.08
C PHE A 154 20.09 6.55 -4.68
N TYR A 155 19.95 7.59 -3.87
CA TYR A 155 19.82 8.99 -4.30
C TYR A 155 20.72 9.90 -3.48
N ASN A 156 21.14 11.02 -4.06
CA ASN A 156 21.77 12.08 -3.26
C ASN A 156 20.74 12.72 -2.31
N ARG A 157 21.26 13.46 -1.31
CA ARG A 157 20.43 14.08 -0.26
C ARG A 157 19.30 14.96 -0.83
N ASN A 158 19.57 15.74 -1.88
CA ASN A 158 18.59 16.64 -2.46
C ASN A 158 17.47 15.89 -3.18
N GLN A 159 17.81 14.84 -3.91
CA GLN A 159 16.83 13.98 -4.60
C GLN A 159 15.97 13.22 -3.61
N THR A 160 16.57 12.68 -2.54
CA THR A 160 15.83 12.02 -1.46
C THR A 160 14.87 12.98 -0.78
N ALA A 161 15.31 14.21 -0.45
CA ALA A 161 14.45 15.21 0.16
C ALA A 161 13.26 15.58 -0.74
N MET A 162 13.49 15.79 -2.05
CA MET A 162 12.40 16.04 -3.01
C MET A 162 11.42 14.88 -3.08
N LEU A 163 11.91 13.64 -3.10
CA LEU A 163 11.07 12.45 -3.14
C LEU A 163 10.20 12.36 -1.87
N VAL A 164 10.81 12.53 -0.70
CA VAL A 164 10.11 12.50 0.58
C VAL A 164 9.04 13.60 0.65
N ASP A 165 9.31 14.79 0.13
CA ASP A 165 8.31 15.87 0.09
C ASP A 165 7.11 15.50 -0.82
N VAL A 166 7.36 14.86 -1.96
CA VAL A 166 6.29 14.32 -2.80
C VAL A 166 5.47 13.27 -2.05
N LEU A 167 6.11 12.36 -1.34
CA LEU A 167 5.42 11.34 -0.54
C LEU A 167 4.57 11.98 0.57
N ARG A 168 5.09 13.00 1.26
CA ARG A 168 4.34 13.77 2.28
C ARG A 168 3.09 14.42 1.69
N VAL A 169 3.21 15.02 0.50
CA VAL A 169 2.05 15.60 -0.20
C VAL A 169 1.01 14.51 -0.49
N LYS A 170 1.43 13.34 -1.00
CA LYS A 170 0.51 12.25 -1.31
C LYS A 170 -0.21 11.70 -0.07
N VAL A 171 0.48 11.54 1.04
CA VAL A 171 -0.15 11.11 2.30
C VAL A 171 -1.17 12.15 2.78
N ARG A 172 -0.84 13.44 2.75
CA ARG A 172 -1.79 14.51 3.10
C ARG A 172 -3.03 14.51 2.20
N GLU A 173 -2.86 14.28 0.90
CA GLU A 173 -3.99 14.16 -0.04
C GLU A 173 -4.94 13.02 0.36
N LEU A 174 -4.40 11.86 0.74
CA LEU A 174 -5.19 10.71 1.21
C LEU A 174 -5.91 11.01 2.52
N GLU A 175 -5.25 11.68 3.46
CA GLU A 175 -5.83 12.09 4.74
C GLU A 175 -6.95 13.12 4.57
N HIS A 176 -6.77 14.11 3.69
CA HIS A 176 -7.82 15.06 3.34
C HIS A 176 -9.03 14.39 2.71
N LEU A 177 -8.81 13.45 1.79
CA LEU A 177 -9.90 12.68 1.18
C LEU A 177 -10.69 11.90 2.24
N ARG A 178 -9.99 11.22 3.17
CA ARG A 178 -10.62 10.51 4.28
C ARG A 178 -11.44 11.42 5.17
N THR A 179 -10.89 12.58 5.56
CA THR A 179 -11.57 13.55 6.44
C THR A 179 -12.84 14.07 5.78
N ALA A 180 -12.79 14.42 4.49
CA ALA A 180 -13.94 14.89 3.74
C ALA A 180 -15.04 13.83 3.67
N ARG A 181 -14.69 12.56 3.44
CA ARG A 181 -15.67 11.44 3.41
C ARG A 181 -16.23 11.13 4.79
N SER A 182 -15.43 11.20 5.85
CA SER A 182 -15.92 11.01 7.21
C SER A 182 -16.96 12.06 7.60
N ALA A 183 -16.73 13.32 7.24
CA ALA A 183 -17.68 14.40 7.50
C ALA A 183 -19.01 14.19 6.74
N SER A 184 -18.94 13.77 5.47
CA SER A 184 -20.14 13.46 4.67
C SER A 184 -20.93 12.29 5.25
N PHE A 185 -20.25 11.22 5.69
CA PHE A 185 -20.87 10.05 6.29
C PHE A 185 -21.60 10.39 7.60
N SER A 186 -20.97 11.20 8.47
CA SER A 186 -21.59 11.65 9.73
C SER A 186 -22.82 12.51 9.49
N ALA A 187 -22.79 13.39 8.48
CA ALA A 187 -23.94 14.23 8.14
C ALA A 187 -25.14 13.39 7.66
N THR A 188 -24.89 12.34 6.86
CA THR A 188 -25.95 11.46 6.36
C THR A 188 -26.57 10.61 7.48
N SER A 189 -25.75 10.15 8.43
CA SER A 189 -26.23 9.32 9.56
C SER A 189 -27.12 10.09 10.52
N SER A 190 -26.90 11.40 10.70
CA SER A 190 -27.72 12.24 11.60
C SER A 190 -29.17 12.46 11.13
N TRP A 191 -29.46 12.22 9.84
CA TRP A 191 -30.83 12.30 9.29
C TRP A 191 -31.65 11.01 9.47
N LEU A 192 -31.01 9.91 9.87
CA LEU A 192 -31.64 8.58 10.02
C LEU A 192 -32.02 8.24 11.46
N GLU A 193 -31.78 9.13 12.42
CA GLU A 193 -32.37 8.94 13.77
C GLU A 193 -33.90 9.06 13.66
N PRO A 194 -34.65 8.04 14.11
CA PRO A 194 -36.09 8.10 14.13
C PRO A 194 -36.51 9.25 15.05
N ARG A 195 -36.96 10.36 14.49
CA ARG A 195 -37.70 11.34 15.27
C ARG A 195 -38.92 10.62 15.83
N ASP A 196 -39.01 10.64 17.13
CA ASP A 196 -40.08 10.13 17.96
C ASP A 196 -41.46 10.13 17.26
N LEU A 197 -41.91 8.95 16.87
CA LEU A 197 -43.32 8.68 16.52
C LEU A 197 -44.17 8.48 17.78
N GLU A 198 -43.85 9.19 18.84
CA GLU A 198 -44.73 9.29 20.01
C GLU A 198 -45.19 10.72 20.15
N GLN A 199 -46.28 11.06 19.46
CA GLN A 199 -47.30 12.02 19.88
C GLN A 199 -48.30 12.26 18.73
N ILE A 200 -49.21 11.32 18.56
CA ILE A 200 -50.51 11.63 17.96
C ILE A 200 -51.54 11.21 19.04
N PRO A 201 -52.30 12.18 19.58
CA PRO A 201 -53.31 11.93 20.57
C PRO A 201 -54.54 11.20 19.99
#